data_e921db7d51d78a6755345fac88a5c28a
#
_entry.id   e921db7d51d78a6755345fac88a5c28a
#
_cell.length_a   1.000
_cell.length_b   1.000
_cell.length_c   1.000
_cell.angle_alpha   90.00
_cell.angle_beta   90.00
_cell.angle_gamma   90.00
#
_symmetry.space_group_name_H-M   'P 1'
#
loop_
_entity.id
_entity.type
_entity.pdbx_description
1 polymer ?
#
loop_
_entity_poly.entity_id
_entity_poly.type
_entity_poly.pdbx_seq_one_letter_code
_entity_poly.pdbx_strand_id
1 'polypeptide(L)'
;MSVKRKTGLGRGLSALLSDNSPAMAEDNETVSTDRLLMPIEHIERNKKQPRQYFDEESIVELSSSIREKGLLQPILVRKIGPKRYEIVAGERRWRASQLAGVHEVPVVVKELNDQEVLEIAIIENIQRQDLNPVEEAKGYHRLINDFGHTQEDVAKVVGKSRSH
;
A
#
# COMPACT_ATOMS: atom_id res chain seq x y z
N MET A 1 13.37 6.90 36.40
CA MET A 1 13.21 7.81 35.24
C MET A 1 12.70 6.99 34.05
N SER A 2 11.45 7.16 33.76
CA SER A 2 10.76 6.40 32.71
C SER A 2 10.95 7.11 31.37
N VAL A 3 11.75 6.53 30.49
CA VAL A 3 11.92 7.03 29.13
C VAL A 3 10.70 6.58 28.33
N LYS A 4 9.76 7.48 28.11
CA LYS A 4 8.66 7.29 27.17
C LYS A 4 9.26 7.15 25.74
N ARG A 5 9.38 5.95 25.24
CA ARG A 5 9.55 5.71 23.82
C ARG A 5 8.28 6.15 23.11
N LYS A 6 8.35 7.29 22.44
CA LYS A 6 7.34 7.69 21.46
C LYS A 6 7.42 6.72 20.28
N THR A 7 6.55 5.75 20.26
CA THR A 7 6.31 4.93 19.10
C THR A 7 5.70 5.80 18.00
N GLY A 8 6.50 6.14 17.00
CA GLY A 8 6.08 6.96 15.87
C GLY A 8 5.16 6.24 14.86
N LEU A 9 4.60 5.09 15.23
CA LEU A 9 3.78 4.25 14.35
C LEU A 9 2.36 4.78 14.10
N GLY A 10 1.85 5.70 14.90
CA GLY A 10 0.48 6.18 14.77
C GLY A 10 0.20 7.04 13.54
N ARG A 11 1.22 7.65 12.94
CA ARG A 11 1.05 8.59 11.83
C ARG A 11 1.03 7.93 10.44
N GLY A 12 1.77 6.85 10.25
CA GLY A 12 1.81 6.15 8.96
C GLY A 12 0.55 5.35 8.67
N LEU A 13 0.04 4.65 9.68
CA LEU A 13 -1.18 3.85 9.58
C LEU A 13 -2.44 4.71 9.42
N SER A 14 -2.55 5.83 10.13
CA SER A 14 -3.67 6.77 9.97
C SER A 14 -3.76 7.33 8.56
N ALA A 15 -2.65 7.64 7.93
CA ALA A 15 -2.62 8.16 6.57
C ALA A 15 -3.06 7.14 5.53
N LEU A 16 -2.72 5.86 5.73
CA LEU A 16 -3.12 4.76 4.82
C LEU A 16 -4.59 4.34 4.99
N LEU A 17 -5.13 4.53 6.19
CA LEU A 17 -6.51 4.17 6.52
C LEU A 17 -7.52 5.28 6.22
N SER A 18 -7.05 6.51 5.99
CA SER A 18 -7.92 7.66 5.70
C SER A 18 -8.35 7.76 4.25
N ASP A 19 -7.68 7.04 3.35
CA ASP A 19 -7.84 7.22 1.90
C ASP A 19 -9.02 6.43 1.29
N ASN A 20 -9.84 5.78 2.10
CA ASN A 20 -10.91 4.90 1.59
C ASN A 20 -12.33 5.28 2.04
N SER A 21 -12.58 6.54 2.37
CA SER A 21 -13.94 7.02 2.64
C SER A 21 -14.41 7.96 1.54
N PRO A 22 -15.50 7.65 0.84
CA PRO A 22 -16.24 8.65 0.09
C PRO A 22 -17.06 9.45 1.09
N ALA A 23 -16.55 10.53 1.59
CA ALA A 23 -17.31 11.43 2.43
C ALA A 23 -17.16 12.85 1.95
N MET A 24 -18.29 13.36 1.60
CA MET A 24 -18.74 14.74 1.59
C MET A 24 -17.79 15.76 2.20
N ALA A 25 -17.67 16.83 1.44
CA ALA A 25 -17.00 18.06 1.74
C ALA A 25 -17.29 18.58 3.16
N GLU A 26 -16.27 19.02 3.82
CA GLU A 26 -16.03 20.38 4.22
C GLU A 26 -14.85 20.45 5.20
N ASP A 27 -13.99 21.42 4.91
CA ASP A 27 -12.93 21.99 5.74
C ASP A 27 -11.65 21.17 6.03
N ASN A 28 -10.72 21.28 5.08
CA ASN A 28 -9.47 22.04 5.23
C ASN A 28 -8.52 21.58 6.33
N GLU A 29 -7.79 20.50 6.04
CA GLU A 29 -6.34 20.52 6.20
C GLU A 29 -5.77 19.55 5.16
N THR A 30 -5.30 20.12 4.08
CA THR A 30 -4.62 19.47 2.99
C THR A 30 -3.35 18.80 3.49
N VAL A 31 -3.44 17.55 3.86
CA VAL A 31 -2.31 16.66 3.62
C VAL A 31 -2.27 16.51 2.11
N SER A 32 -1.61 17.43 1.45
CA SER A 32 -1.26 17.29 0.05
C SER A 32 -0.35 16.06 -0.05
N THR A 33 -0.96 14.91 -0.25
CA THR A 33 -0.28 13.75 -0.78
C THR A 33 0.12 14.17 -2.18
N ASP A 34 1.33 14.68 -2.32
CA ASP A 34 1.87 15.13 -3.59
C ASP A 34 1.84 13.95 -4.56
N ARG A 35 0.75 13.88 -5.33
CA ARG A 35 0.64 12.95 -6.45
C ARG A 35 1.60 13.45 -7.52
N LEU A 36 2.66 12.72 -7.70
CA LEU A 36 3.68 13.01 -8.70
C LEU A 36 3.48 12.06 -9.89
N LEU A 37 3.51 12.59 -11.11
CA LEU A 37 3.65 11.76 -12.30
C LEU A 37 5.10 11.30 -12.43
N MET A 38 5.31 10.02 -12.56
CA MET A 38 6.64 9.42 -12.62
C MET A 38 6.75 8.48 -13.82
N PRO A 39 7.87 8.54 -14.58
CA PRO A 39 8.15 7.56 -15.62
C PRO A 39 8.11 6.14 -15.05
N ILE A 40 7.36 5.27 -15.69
CA ILE A 40 7.16 3.89 -15.23
C ILE A 40 8.45 3.09 -15.16
N GLU A 41 9.42 3.43 -16.00
CA GLU A 41 10.76 2.83 -16.04
C GLU A 41 11.61 3.12 -14.79
N HIS A 42 11.28 4.15 -14.01
CA HIS A 42 11.95 4.46 -12.75
C HIS A 42 11.44 3.61 -11.57
N ILE A 43 10.38 2.86 -11.79
CA ILE A 43 9.70 2.07 -10.76
C ILE A 43 10.05 0.61 -10.93
N GLU A 44 10.51 -0.02 -9.87
CA GLU A 44 10.83 -1.44 -9.83
C GLU A 44 10.04 -2.17 -8.73
N ARG A 45 9.82 -3.47 -8.95
CA ARG A 45 9.13 -4.30 -7.96
C ARG A 45 10.00 -4.59 -6.75
N ASN A 46 9.37 -4.72 -5.61
CA ASN A 46 10.03 -5.22 -4.41
C ASN A 46 10.17 -6.75 -4.50
N LYS A 47 11.41 -7.23 -4.55
CA LYS A 47 11.72 -8.66 -4.61
C LYS A 47 11.36 -9.45 -3.34
N LYS A 48 11.16 -8.75 -2.24
CA LYS A 48 10.83 -9.33 -0.92
C LYS A 48 9.32 -9.39 -0.67
N GLN A 49 8.48 -8.99 -1.62
CA GLN A 49 7.03 -9.04 -1.45
C GLN A 49 6.52 -10.48 -1.38
N PRO A 50 5.63 -10.79 -0.42
CA PRO A 50 5.12 -12.15 -0.21
C PRO A 50 4.20 -12.63 -1.33
N ARG A 51 3.56 -11.71 -2.08
CA ARG A 51 2.67 -12.05 -3.17
C ARG A 51 3.45 -12.30 -4.45
N GLN A 52 3.56 -13.59 -4.84
CA GLN A 52 4.26 -14.00 -6.05
C GLN A 52 3.32 -14.24 -7.23
N TYR A 53 2.04 -14.51 -6.98
CA TYR A 53 1.07 -14.86 -8.01
C TYR A 53 0.04 -13.75 -8.18
N PHE A 54 -0.11 -13.31 -9.41
CA PHE A 54 -1.13 -12.37 -9.83
C PHE A 54 -1.97 -13.06 -10.90
N ASP A 55 -3.27 -12.93 -10.79
CA ASP A 55 -4.19 -13.39 -11.82
C ASP A 55 -4.02 -12.54 -13.08
N GLU A 56 -3.55 -13.18 -14.14
CA GLU A 56 -3.25 -12.51 -15.42
C GLU A 56 -4.52 -11.91 -16.06
N GLU A 57 -5.65 -12.61 -15.97
CA GLU A 57 -6.92 -12.12 -16.53
C GLU A 57 -7.34 -10.80 -15.87
N SER A 58 -7.23 -10.71 -14.54
CA SER A 58 -7.55 -9.50 -13.80
C SER A 58 -6.60 -8.34 -14.10
N ILE A 59 -5.35 -8.62 -14.45
CA ILE A 59 -4.39 -7.60 -14.89
C ILE A 59 -4.74 -7.11 -16.30
N VAL A 60 -5.16 -7.97 -17.19
CA VAL A 60 -5.61 -7.60 -18.54
C VAL A 60 -6.85 -6.70 -18.49
N GLU A 61 -7.84 -7.05 -17.68
CA GLU A 61 -9.02 -6.20 -17.46
C GLU A 61 -8.64 -4.82 -16.91
N LEU A 62 -7.78 -4.79 -15.92
CA LEU A 62 -7.29 -3.54 -15.32
C LEU A 62 -6.50 -2.73 -16.35
N SER A 63 -5.68 -3.36 -17.18
CA SER A 63 -4.94 -2.67 -18.25
C SER A 63 -5.84 -2.01 -19.27
N SER A 64 -6.94 -2.65 -19.63
CA SER A 64 -7.96 -2.09 -20.52
C SER A 64 -8.62 -0.85 -19.91
N SER A 65 -8.97 -0.93 -18.63
CA SER A 65 -9.51 0.22 -17.88
C SER A 65 -8.53 1.38 -17.79
N ILE A 66 -7.26 1.09 -17.54
CA ILE A 66 -6.19 2.11 -17.48
C ILE A 66 -5.97 2.76 -18.85
N ARG A 67 -6.06 2.00 -19.92
CA ARG A 67 -5.94 2.52 -21.30
C ARG A 67 -7.05 3.49 -21.65
N GLU A 68 -8.27 3.23 -21.16
CA GLU A 68 -9.43 4.08 -21.42
C GLU A 68 -9.50 5.31 -20.49
N LYS A 69 -9.25 5.13 -19.20
CA LYS A 69 -9.53 6.14 -18.16
C LYS A 69 -8.28 6.67 -17.47
N GLY A 70 -7.11 6.09 -17.76
CA GLY A 70 -5.89 6.35 -17.01
C GLY A 70 -5.87 5.66 -15.64
N LEU A 71 -4.76 5.77 -14.95
CA LEU A 71 -4.61 5.24 -13.59
C LEU A 71 -5.13 6.25 -12.58
N LEU A 72 -6.26 5.95 -11.93
CA LEU A 72 -6.94 6.85 -11.00
C LEU A 72 -6.33 6.83 -9.60
N GLN A 73 -5.87 5.66 -9.15
CA GLN A 73 -5.25 5.49 -7.84
C GLN A 73 -3.72 5.48 -7.98
N PRO A 74 -3.00 6.30 -7.20
CA PRO A 74 -1.56 6.33 -7.27
C PRO A 74 -0.92 5.03 -6.74
N ILE A 75 0.28 4.76 -7.22
CA ILE A 75 1.14 3.69 -6.73
C ILE A 75 1.98 4.25 -5.59
N LEU A 76 2.02 3.56 -4.47
CA LEU A 76 2.89 3.93 -3.35
C LEU A 76 4.29 3.39 -3.60
N VAL A 77 5.27 4.29 -3.63
CA VAL A 77 6.68 3.96 -3.85
C VAL A 77 7.57 4.58 -2.79
N ARG A 78 8.76 4.02 -2.61
CA ARG A 78 9.85 4.63 -1.86
C ARG A 78 11.07 4.81 -2.74
N LYS A 79 11.86 5.84 -2.46
CA LYS A 79 13.12 6.08 -3.16
C LYS A 79 14.20 5.11 -2.65
N ILE A 80 14.87 4.43 -3.56
CA ILE A 80 15.98 3.51 -3.26
C ILE A 80 17.31 3.92 -3.90
N GLY A 81 17.29 4.93 -4.76
CA GLY A 81 18.48 5.45 -5.43
C GLY A 81 18.14 6.60 -6.37
N PRO A 82 19.13 7.15 -7.09
CA PRO A 82 18.90 8.19 -8.09
C PRO A 82 17.97 7.68 -9.20
N LYS A 83 16.81 8.32 -9.38
CA LYS A 83 15.79 7.90 -10.34
C LYS A 83 15.36 6.43 -10.23
N ARG A 84 15.43 5.86 -9.02
CA ARG A 84 15.02 4.49 -8.73
C ARG A 84 14.07 4.46 -7.55
N TYR A 85 12.92 3.88 -7.78
CA TYR A 85 11.84 3.80 -6.81
C TYR A 85 11.30 2.37 -6.73
N GLU A 86 11.09 1.90 -5.52
CA GLU A 86 10.57 0.55 -5.26
C GLU A 86 9.11 0.62 -4.88
N ILE A 87 8.29 -0.27 -5.43
CA ILE A 87 6.87 -0.37 -5.12
C ILE A 87 6.69 -0.83 -3.68
N VAL A 88 5.96 -0.05 -2.90
CA VAL A 88 5.51 -0.41 -1.55
C VAL A 88 4.11 -1.05 -1.62
N ALA A 89 3.20 -0.43 -2.37
CA ALA A 89 1.86 -0.93 -2.62
C ALA A 89 1.39 -0.55 -4.03
N GLY A 90 0.61 -1.42 -4.67
CA GLY A 90 0.04 -1.19 -5.99
C GLY A 90 0.76 -1.92 -7.14
N GLU A 91 1.39 -3.06 -6.91
CA GLU A 91 2.08 -3.83 -7.96
C GLU A 91 1.15 -4.25 -9.10
N ARG A 92 -0.12 -4.61 -8.83
CA ARG A 92 -1.09 -4.91 -9.89
C ARG A 92 -1.32 -3.72 -10.81
N ARG A 93 -1.45 -2.53 -10.25
CA ARG A 93 -1.62 -1.28 -11.02
C ARG A 93 -0.40 -0.99 -11.87
N TRP A 94 0.78 -1.19 -11.33
CA TRP A 94 2.04 -1.03 -12.07
C TRP A 94 2.15 -2.02 -13.24
N ARG A 95 1.86 -3.31 -13.02
CA ARG A 95 1.87 -4.33 -14.08
C ARG A 95 0.83 -4.03 -15.16
N ALA A 96 -0.38 -3.67 -14.77
CA ALA A 96 -1.44 -3.31 -15.69
C ALA A 96 -1.11 -2.04 -16.49
N SER A 97 -0.44 -1.07 -15.88
CA SER A 97 0.02 0.14 -16.56
C SER A 97 1.10 -0.15 -17.60
N GLN A 98 2.03 -1.07 -17.30
CA GLN A 98 3.01 -1.53 -18.28
C GLN A 98 2.33 -2.23 -19.46
N LEU A 99 1.37 -3.11 -19.20
CA LEU A 99 0.60 -3.81 -20.24
C LEU A 99 -0.25 -2.85 -21.07
N ALA A 100 -0.76 -1.77 -20.46
CA ALA A 100 -1.49 -0.72 -21.15
C ALA A 100 -0.61 0.20 -22.01
N GLY A 101 0.72 0.11 -21.88
CA GLY A 101 1.67 0.95 -22.63
C GLY A 101 1.75 2.38 -22.12
N VAL A 102 1.41 2.63 -20.86
CA VAL A 102 1.48 3.95 -20.21
C VAL A 102 2.92 4.28 -19.85
N HIS A 103 3.38 5.46 -20.21
CA HIS A 103 4.77 5.89 -19.96
C HIS A 103 4.97 6.53 -18.58
N GLU A 104 3.94 7.17 -18.05
CA GLU A 104 3.97 7.84 -16.75
C GLU A 104 2.77 7.41 -15.91
N VAL A 105 2.98 7.24 -14.62
CA VAL A 105 1.94 6.84 -13.66
C VAL A 105 1.94 7.77 -12.46
N PRO A 106 0.77 8.04 -11.86
CA PRO A 106 0.70 8.78 -10.62
C PRO A 106 1.27 7.93 -9.48
N VAL A 107 2.16 8.52 -8.71
CA VAL A 107 2.78 7.90 -7.55
C VAL A 107 2.68 8.79 -6.32
N VAL A 108 2.73 8.16 -5.17
CA VAL A 108 3.00 8.80 -3.89
C VAL A 108 4.34 8.30 -3.40
N VAL A 109 5.29 9.21 -3.19
CA VAL A 109 6.62 8.87 -2.68
C VAL A 109 6.63 9.05 -1.17
N LYS A 110 6.99 7.99 -0.44
CA LYS A 110 7.19 8.05 1.01
C LYS A 110 8.57 7.56 1.38
N GLU A 111 9.15 8.18 2.39
CA GLU A 111 10.37 7.70 3.03
C GLU A 111 10.03 6.59 4.02
N LEU A 112 10.36 5.35 3.65
CA LEU A 112 10.06 4.16 4.43
C LEU A 112 11.29 3.27 4.52
N ASN A 113 11.56 2.74 5.72
CA ASN A 113 12.59 1.74 5.90
C ASN A 113 12.06 0.34 5.52
N ASP A 114 12.94 -0.65 5.47
CA ASP A 114 12.57 -2.03 5.08
C ASP A 114 11.52 -2.65 6.00
N GLN A 115 11.57 -2.34 7.29
CA GLN A 115 10.62 -2.84 8.28
C GLN A 115 9.22 -2.25 8.04
N GLU A 116 9.13 -0.95 7.80
CA GLU A 116 7.86 -0.28 7.49
C GLU A 116 7.25 -0.79 6.17
N VAL A 117 8.07 -1.02 5.16
CA VAL A 117 7.62 -1.61 3.88
C VAL A 117 7.05 -3.00 4.09
N LEU A 118 7.72 -3.83 4.88
CA LEU A 118 7.25 -5.19 5.19
C LEU A 118 5.95 -5.16 5.99
N GLU A 119 5.82 -4.28 6.96
CA GLU A 119 4.60 -4.08 7.74
C GLU A 119 3.42 -3.71 6.84
N ILE A 120 3.60 -2.74 5.96
CA ILE A 120 2.56 -2.33 4.99
C ILE A 120 2.16 -3.50 4.09
N ALA A 121 3.12 -4.29 3.62
CA ALA A 121 2.85 -5.46 2.79
C ALA A 121 2.02 -6.54 3.52
N ILE A 122 2.28 -6.75 4.80
CA ILE A 122 1.52 -7.70 5.63
C ILE A 122 0.09 -7.20 5.84
N ILE A 123 -0.07 -5.92 6.14
CA ILE A 123 -1.39 -5.31 6.34
C ILE A 123 -2.22 -5.38 5.04
N GLU A 124 -1.64 -5.03 3.91
CA GLU A 124 -2.30 -5.13 2.60
C GLU A 124 -2.74 -6.57 2.32
N ASN A 125 -1.89 -7.56 2.61
CA ASN A 125 -2.21 -8.96 2.40
C ASN A 125 -3.35 -9.45 3.30
N ILE A 126 -3.38 -9.04 4.57
CA ILE A 126 -4.46 -9.38 5.51
C ILE A 126 -5.81 -8.81 5.07
N GLN A 127 -5.83 -7.66 4.43
CA GLN A 127 -7.04 -7.01 3.95
C GLN A 127 -7.66 -7.66 2.70
N ARG A 128 -7.04 -8.71 2.15
CA ARG A 128 -7.59 -9.46 1.01
C ARG A 128 -8.79 -10.28 1.43
N GLN A 129 -9.81 -10.33 0.56
CA GLN A 129 -11.04 -11.08 0.80
C GLN A 129 -10.87 -12.60 0.67
N ASP A 130 -9.87 -13.05 -0.07
CA ASP A 130 -9.61 -14.46 -0.42
C ASP A 130 -8.56 -15.14 0.48
N LEU A 131 -8.24 -14.53 1.63
CA LEU A 131 -7.24 -15.04 2.56
C LEU A 131 -7.81 -16.21 3.36
N ASN A 132 -7.07 -17.34 3.45
CA ASN A 132 -7.48 -18.44 4.30
C ASN A 132 -7.19 -18.13 5.79
N PRO A 133 -7.89 -18.81 6.75
CA PRO A 133 -7.74 -18.52 8.18
C PRO A 133 -6.31 -18.71 8.71
N VAL A 134 -5.55 -19.62 8.15
CA VAL A 134 -4.16 -19.90 8.58
C VAL A 134 -3.22 -18.77 8.16
N GLU A 135 -3.37 -18.27 6.94
CA GLU A 135 -2.59 -17.12 6.43
C GLU A 135 -2.95 -15.86 7.21
N GLU A 136 -4.23 -15.65 7.48
CA GLU A 136 -4.73 -14.54 8.29
C GLU A 136 -4.11 -14.57 9.69
N ALA A 137 -4.13 -15.72 10.37
CA ALA A 137 -3.54 -15.89 11.69
C ALA A 137 -2.02 -15.64 11.69
N LYS A 138 -1.29 -16.11 10.67
CA LYS A 138 0.14 -15.83 10.52
C LYS A 138 0.43 -14.34 10.36
N GLY A 139 -0.40 -13.64 9.59
CA GLY A 139 -0.30 -12.18 9.42
C GLY A 139 -0.48 -11.44 10.76
N TYR A 140 -1.50 -11.78 11.52
CA TYR A 140 -1.73 -11.18 12.85
C TYR A 140 -0.59 -11.46 13.81
N HIS A 141 -0.11 -12.69 13.84
CA HIS A 141 1.01 -13.11 14.69
C HIS A 141 2.26 -12.28 14.38
N ARG A 142 2.57 -12.05 13.11
CA ARG A 142 3.69 -11.22 12.69
C ARG A 142 3.52 -9.76 13.11
N LEU A 143 2.34 -9.18 12.92
CA LEU A 143 2.08 -7.79 13.33
C LEU A 143 2.27 -7.59 14.84
N ILE A 144 1.84 -8.56 15.65
CA ILE A 144 1.95 -8.48 17.10
C ILE A 144 3.40 -8.71 17.56
N ASN A 145 4.03 -9.79 17.10
CA ASN A 145 5.33 -10.23 17.65
C ASN A 145 6.53 -9.54 17.00
N ASP A 146 6.49 -9.30 15.69
CA ASP A 146 7.64 -8.73 14.97
C ASP A 146 7.57 -7.19 14.92
N PHE A 147 6.37 -6.62 14.90
CA PHE A 147 6.15 -5.18 14.76
C PHE A 147 5.59 -4.50 16.00
N GLY A 148 5.28 -5.25 17.05
CA GLY A 148 4.84 -4.72 18.34
C GLY A 148 3.44 -4.11 18.35
N HIS A 149 2.57 -4.48 17.42
CA HIS A 149 1.16 -4.08 17.43
C HIS A 149 0.41 -4.72 18.60
N THR A 150 -0.53 -4.00 19.16
CA THR A 150 -1.48 -4.56 20.11
C THR A 150 -2.57 -5.34 19.37
N GLN A 151 -3.25 -6.24 20.08
CA GLN A 151 -4.42 -6.94 19.53
C GLN A 151 -5.52 -5.96 19.10
N GLU A 152 -5.64 -4.85 19.81
CA GLU A 152 -6.57 -3.76 19.50
C GLU A 152 -6.24 -3.06 18.17
N ASP A 153 -4.94 -2.81 17.92
CA ASP A 153 -4.47 -2.22 16.66
C ASP A 153 -4.75 -3.15 15.49
N VAL A 154 -4.47 -4.43 15.64
CA VAL A 154 -4.77 -5.46 14.65
C VAL A 154 -6.27 -5.55 14.38
N ALA A 155 -7.10 -5.53 15.43
CA ALA A 155 -8.56 -5.56 15.31
C ALA A 155 -9.10 -4.34 14.54
N LYS A 156 -8.53 -3.16 14.74
CA LYS A 156 -8.90 -1.94 13.99
C LYS A 156 -8.57 -2.07 12.50
N VAL A 157 -7.41 -2.61 12.19
CA VAL A 157 -6.99 -2.85 10.79
C VAL A 157 -7.93 -3.83 10.10
N VAL A 158 -8.30 -4.92 10.77
CA VAL A 158 -9.21 -5.95 10.26
C VAL A 158 -10.65 -5.48 10.23
N GLY A 159 -11.11 -4.80 11.27
CA GLY A 159 -12.48 -4.30 11.40
C GLY A 159 -12.88 -3.34 10.29
N LYS A 160 -11.96 -2.49 9.84
CA LYS A 160 -12.19 -1.59 8.71
C LYS A 160 -12.33 -2.33 7.37
N SER A 161 -11.72 -3.50 7.22
CA SER A 161 -11.84 -4.29 5.99
C SER A 161 -13.13 -5.12 5.91
N ARG A 162 -13.78 -5.38 7.06
CA ARG A 162 -15.00 -6.17 7.15
C ARG A 162 -16.29 -5.34 7.14
N SER A 163 -16.20 -4.01 7.16
CA SER A 163 -17.35 -3.10 7.24
C SER A 163 -17.90 -2.66 5.88
N HIS A 164 -17.65 -3.43 4.82
CA HIS A 164 -18.20 -3.19 3.49
C HIS A 164 -19.01 -4.37 3.00
#